data_b0ddd907ae3b4f9d83930350e3fb8748
#
_entry.id   b0ddd907ae3b4f9d83930350e3fb8748
#
_cell.length_a   1.000
_cell.length_b   1.000
_cell.length_c   1.000
_cell.angle_alpha   90.00
_cell.angle_beta   90.00
_cell.angle_gamma   90.00
#
_symmetry.space_group_name_H-M   'P 1'
#
loop_
_entity.id
_entity.type
_entity.pdbx_description
1 polymer ?
#
loop_
_entity_poly.entity_id
_entity_poly.type
_entity_poly.pdbx_seq_one_letter_code
_entity_poly.pdbx_strand_id
1 'polypeptide(L)'
;ARAAVPVGVLLAVLYIFGSGAASGRTETPDPVHFAQILQEKGYETADVSLTYGRIDRNKLTQAIAGAKGGSRVECYRYADDKTVDLVYNQISYETAPDLEPRARESHETALSGGGKMFTIVADGVYYLVLFRGDTLIYACSPDSLTEINEILAETGYLRR
;
A
#
# COMPACT_ATOMS: atom_id res chain seq x y z
N ALA A 1 5.20 24.73 14.29
CA ALA A 1 3.75 24.46 14.24
C ALA A 1 3.56 23.04 13.67
N ARG A 2 3.07 22.10 14.51
CA ARG A 2 2.74 20.75 14.08
C ARG A 2 1.42 20.79 13.34
N ALA A 3 1.43 20.46 12.05
CA ALA A 3 0.22 20.27 11.29
C ALA A 3 -0.41 18.93 11.73
N ALA A 4 -1.55 19.02 12.40
CA ALA A 4 -2.36 17.86 12.75
C ALA A 4 -3.05 17.35 11.48
N VAL A 5 -2.79 16.08 11.12
CA VAL A 5 -3.54 15.37 10.10
C VAL A 5 -4.91 15.02 10.71
N PRO A 6 -6.04 15.41 10.12
CA PRO A 6 -7.34 15.05 10.67
C PRO A 6 -7.57 13.55 10.51
N VAL A 7 -7.66 12.88 11.66
CA VAL A 7 -8.12 11.48 11.75
C VAL A 7 -9.65 11.52 11.71
N GLY A 8 -10.19 11.37 10.52
CA GLY A 8 -11.62 11.08 10.34
C GLY A 8 -11.77 9.59 10.14
N VAL A 9 -11.89 8.85 11.22
CA VAL A 9 -12.21 7.41 11.17
C VAL A 9 -13.71 7.23 11.24
N LEU A 10 -14.31 6.75 10.18
CA LEU A 10 -15.65 6.18 10.24
C LEU A 10 -15.52 4.66 10.20
N LEU A 11 -15.81 4.03 11.33
CA LEU A 11 -15.86 2.58 11.48
C LEU A 11 -17.00 2.00 10.63
N ALA A 12 -16.67 1.16 9.69
CA ALA A 12 -17.61 0.18 9.15
C ALA A 12 -16.89 -1.17 9.10
N VAL A 13 -17.20 -2.03 10.05
CA VAL A 13 -16.77 -3.43 10.08
C VAL A 13 -17.73 -4.22 9.21
N LEU A 14 -17.26 -4.74 8.09
CA LEU A 14 -18.00 -5.74 7.32
C LEU A 14 -17.13 -6.97 7.11
N TYR A 15 -17.55 -8.07 7.72
CA TYR A 15 -17.03 -9.41 7.46
C TYR A 15 -17.63 -9.93 6.16
N ILE A 16 -16.78 -10.29 5.19
CA ILE A 16 -17.21 -11.12 4.07
C ILE A 16 -16.20 -12.25 3.91
N PHE A 17 -16.64 -13.46 4.22
CA PHE A 17 -15.96 -14.70 3.88
C PHE A 17 -16.36 -15.13 2.46
N GLY A 18 -15.38 -15.31 1.59
CA GLY A 18 -15.57 -15.90 0.27
C GLY A 18 -14.37 -16.77 -0.09
N SER A 19 -14.54 -18.08 -0.07
CA SER A 19 -13.58 -19.07 -0.55
C SER A 19 -13.67 -19.22 -2.06
N GLY A 20 -12.56 -19.05 -2.78
CA GLY A 20 -12.44 -19.25 -4.22
C GLY A 20 -11.14 -19.96 -4.59
N ALA A 21 -11.26 -21.01 -5.38
CA ALA A 21 -10.27 -22.03 -5.70
C ALA A 21 -9.11 -21.53 -6.60
N ALA A 22 -7.94 -22.16 -6.41
CA ALA A 22 -6.66 -21.88 -7.08
C ALA A 22 -6.64 -22.25 -8.56
N SER A 23 -6.06 -21.38 -9.39
CA SER A 23 -5.51 -21.71 -10.70
C SER A 23 -4.13 -21.06 -10.84
N GLY A 24 -3.15 -21.87 -11.28
CA GLY A 24 -1.69 -21.61 -11.22
C GLY A 24 -1.16 -20.39 -12.00
N ARG A 25 -1.57 -19.20 -11.61
CA ARG A 25 -0.87 -17.94 -11.77
C ARG A 25 -0.12 -17.67 -10.49
N THR A 26 1.07 -17.08 -10.56
CA THR A 26 1.71 -16.46 -9.40
C THR A 26 0.68 -15.53 -8.78
N GLU A 27 0.03 -15.98 -7.71
CA GLU A 27 -1.09 -15.27 -7.12
C GLU A 27 -0.61 -13.89 -6.68
N THR A 28 -1.22 -12.88 -7.27
CA THR A 28 -1.13 -11.52 -6.75
C THR A 28 -1.78 -11.56 -5.37
N PRO A 29 -1.11 -11.05 -4.33
CA PRO A 29 -1.63 -11.11 -2.98
C PRO A 29 -3.05 -10.52 -2.89
N ASP A 30 -3.96 -11.26 -2.25
CA ASP A 30 -5.34 -10.84 -2.11
C ASP A 30 -5.46 -9.71 -1.07
N PRO A 31 -6.13 -8.57 -1.37
CA PRO A 31 -6.39 -7.52 -0.41
C PRO A 31 -7.10 -7.97 0.87
N VAL A 32 -7.93 -9.01 0.81
CA VAL A 32 -8.59 -9.57 2.00
C VAL A 32 -7.56 -10.22 2.93
N HIS A 33 -6.66 -11.04 2.38
CA HIS A 33 -5.55 -11.62 3.15
C HIS A 33 -4.63 -10.53 3.69
N PHE A 34 -4.35 -9.49 2.90
CA PHE A 34 -3.58 -8.35 3.34
C PHE A 34 -4.21 -7.65 4.56
N ALA A 35 -5.53 -7.42 4.55
CA ALA A 35 -6.27 -6.86 5.67
C ALA A 35 -6.19 -7.73 6.93
N GLN A 36 -6.26 -9.05 6.79
CA GLN A 36 -6.11 -9.99 7.91
C GLN A 36 -4.74 -9.88 8.57
N ILE A 37 -3.66 -9.89 7.79
CA ILE A 37 -2.29 -9.73 8.32
C ILE A 37 -2.14 -8.37 9.01
N LEU A 38 -2.67 -7.28 8.45
CA LEU A 38 -2.67 -5.97 9.10
C LEU A 38 -3.35 -6.02 10.48
N GLN A 39 -4.52 -6.65 10.57
CA GLN A 39 -5.26 -6.80 11.83
C GLN A 39 -4.48 -7.64 12.85
N GLU A 40 -3.85 -8.74 12.43
CA GLU A 40 -2.99 -9.58 13.28
C GLU A 40 -1.79 -8.81 13.83
N LYS A 41 -1.26 -7.84 13.07
CA LYS A 41 -0.19 -6.91 13.50
C LYS A 41 -0.73 -5.73 14.31
N GLY A 42 -2.03 -5.66 14.59
CA GLY A 42 -2.66 -4.64 15.43
C GLY A 42 -3.00 -3.33 14.70
N TYR A 43 -3.11 -3.35 13.37
CA TYR A 43 -3.62 -2.22 12.60
C TYR A 43 -5.15 -2.16 12.65
N GLU A 44 -5.68 -0.98 12.80
CA GLU A 44 -7.09 -0.71 12.52
C GLU A 44 -7.29 -0.63 11.01
N THR A 45 -8.14 -1.48 10.44
CA THR A 45 -8.35 -1.58 9.00
C THR A 45 -9.73 -1.12 8.58
N ALA A 46 -9.82 -0.53 7.38
CA ALA A 46 -11.07 -0.12 6.76
C ALA A 46 -11.04 -0.39 5.25
N ASP A 47 -12.19 -0.77 4.68
CA ASP A 47 -12.41 -0.74 3.24
C ASP A 47 -12.66 0.71 2.81
N VAL A 48 -11.80 1.22 1.95
CA VAL A 48 -11.84 2.61 1.46
C VAL A 48 -12.09 2.68 -0.05
N SER A 49 -12.57 1.60 -0.65
CA SER A 49 -12.81 1.47 -2.09
C SER A 49 -13.70 2.57 -2.67
N LEU A 50 -14.65 3.06 -1.89
CA LEU A 50 -15.55 4.16 -2.31
C LEU A 50 -14.94 5.55 -2.10
N THR A 51 -13.90 5.68 -1.27
CA THR A 51 -13.36 6.96 -0.83
C THR A 51 -12.10 7.34 -1.62
N TYR A 52 -11.29 6.36 -2.01
CA TYR A 52 -10.01 6.58 -2.67
C TYR A 52 -10.04 6.07 -4.11
N GLY A 53 -9.84 6.98 -5.05
CA GLY A 53 -9.50 6.69 -6.43
C GLY A 53 -8.55 7.78 -6.90
N ARG A 54 -7.23 7.53 -6.90
CA ARG A 54 -6.26 8.54 -7.32
C ARG A 54 -6.27 8.71 -8.83
N ILE A 55 -6.19 7.63 -9.58
CA ILE A 55 -6.30 7.67 -11.04
C ILE A 55 -7.31 6.63 -11.46
N ASP A 56 -8.17 7.01 -12.39
CA ASP A 56 -9.14 6.13 -13.01
C ASP A 56 -9.96 5.30 -12.00
N ARG A 57 -10.73 6.02 -11.18
CA ARG A 57 -11.61 5.46 -10.14
C ARG A 57 -12.46 4.30 -10.65
N ASN A 58 -12.79 4.30 -11.94
CA ASN A 58 -13.60 3.25 -12.58
C ASN A 58 -12.84 1.92 -12.69
N LYS A 59 -11.51 1.91 -12.54
CA LYS A 59 -10.68 0.70 -12.59
C LYS A 59 -10.23 0.22 -11.21
N LEU A 60 -10.48 0.98 -10.14
CA LEU A 60 -10.24 0.52 -8.78
C LEU A 60 -11.30 -0.51 -8.41
N THR A 61 -10.88 -1.73 -8.11
CA THR A 61 -11.78 -2.82 -7.72
C THR A 61 -11.88 -2.99 -6.22
N GLN A 62 -10.81 -2.70 -5.48
CA GLN A 62 -10.77 -2.78 -4.03
C GLN A 62 -9.68 -1.88 -3.45
N ALA A 63 -9.93 -1.29 -2.29
CA ALA A 63 -8.94 -0.56 -1.52
C ALA A 63 -9.11 -0.78 -0.03
N ILE A 64 -8.04 -1.17 0.64
CA ILE A 64 -7.96 -1.39 2.08
C ILE A 64 -6.94 -0.41 2.66
N ALA A 65 -7.29 0.25 3.75
CA ALA A 65 -6.37 1.08 4.52
C ALA A 65 -6.22 0.52 5.93
N GLY A 66 -5.00 0.55 6.46
CA GLY A 66 -4.69 0.21 7.84
C GLY A 66 -3.89 1.31 8.51
N ALA A 67 -4.15 1.57 9.78
CA ALA A 67 -3.44 2.56 10.59
C ALA A 67 -3.06 2.01 11.96
N LYS A 68 -1.84 2.34 12.42
CA LYS A 68 -1.31 1.95 13.73
C LYS A 68 -0.21 2.91 14.16
N GLY A 69 -0.34 3.55 15.31
CA GLY A 69 0.75 4.33 15.93
C GLY A 69 1.38 5.40 15.04
N GLY A 70 0.64 6.03 14.13
CA GLY A 70 1.17 6.98 13.15
C GLY A 70 1.63 6.36 11.83
N SER A 71 1.79 5.04 11.77
CA SER A 71 2.02 4.29 10.53
C SER A 71 0.72 4.09 9.77
N ARG A 72 0.79 4.13 8.45
CA ARG A 72 -0.32 3.90 7.54
C ARG A 72 0.11 2.99 6.41
N VAL A 73 -0.76 2.03 6.08
CA VAL A 73 -0.55 1.11 4.96
C VAL A 73 -1.84 1.03 4.16
N GLU A 74 -1.74 1.17 2.86
CA GLU A 74 -2.87 1.13 1.94
C GLU A 74 -2.59 0.10 0.84
N CYS A 75 -3.57 -0.73 0.53
CA CYS A 75 -3.55 -1.71 -0.55
C CYS A 75 -4.65 -1.39 -1.55
N TYR A 76 -4.28 -1.21 -2.81
CA TYR A 76 -5.18 -0.88 -3.90
C TYR A 76 -5.12 -1.97 -4.96
N ARG A 77 -6.26 -2.52 -5.33
CA ARG A 77 -6.38 -3.45 -6.44
C ARG A 77 -7.11 -2.80 -7.60
N TYR A 78 -6.56 -2.94 -8.79
CA TYR A 78 -7.09 -2.39 -10.02
C TYR A 78 -7.57 -3.50 -10.96
N ALA A 79 -8.34 -3.13 -11.98
CA ALA A 79 -8.86 -4.08 -12.97
C ALA A 79 -7.77 -4.65 -13.89
N ASP A 80 -6.64 -3.96 -14.03
CA ASP A 80 -5.52 -4.38 -14.87
C ASP A 80 -4.17 -3.86 -14.37
N ASP A 81 -3.10 -4.54 -14.73
CA ASP A 81 -1.71 -4.25 -14.36
C ASP A 81 -1.18 -2.95 -15.01
N LYS A 82 -1.67 -2.57 -16.18
CA LYS A 82 -1.27 -1.31 -16.84
C LYS A 82 -1.73 -0.09 -16.05
N THR A 83 -2.94 -0.16 -15.50
CA THR A 83 -3.46 0.89 -14.63
C THR A 83 -2.59 1.03 -13.39
N VAL A 84 -2.15 -0.08 -12.80
CA VAL A 84 -1.28 -0.07 -11.61
C VAL A 84 0.07 0.59 -11.90
N ASP A 85 0.69 0.27 -13.04
CA ASP A 85 1.97 0.87 -13.44
C ASP A 85 1.85 2.40 -13.62
N LEU A 86 0.76 2.85 -14.24
CA LEU A 86 0.47 4.29 -14.38
C LEU A 86 0.29 4.98 -13.03
N VAL A 87 -0.47 4.36 -12.11
CA VAL A 87 -0.71 4.91 -10.76
C VAL A 87 0.58 4.92 -9.95
N TYR A 88 1.39 3.87 -10.03
CA TYR A 88 2.70 3.81 -9.37
C TYR A 88 3.61 4.95 -9.85
N ASN A 89 3.74 5.12 -11.15
CA ASN A 89 4.58 6.16 -11.74
C ASN A 89 4.08 7.55 -11.34
N GLN A 90 2.77 7.78 -11.31
CA GLN A 90 2.21 9.06 -10.88
C GLN A 90 2.48 9.33 -9.40
N ILE A 91 2.23 8.36 -8.51
CA ILE A 91 2.46 8.54 -7.08
C ILE A 91 3.95 8.77 -6.80
N SER A 92 4.83 8.00 -7.41
CA SER A 92 6.28 8.14 -7.26
C SER A 92 6.75 9.49 -7.79
N TYR A 93 6.23 9.93 -8.94
CA TYR A 93 6.55 11.21 -9.55
C TYR A 93 6.01 12.41 -8.75
N GLU A 94 4.81 12.32 -8.19
CA GLU A 94 4.22 13.38 -7.36
C GLU A 94 4.86 13.44 -5.97
N THR A 95 5.18 12.27 -5.40
CA THR A 95 5.76 12.17 -4.05
C THR A 95 7.21 12.59 -4.02
N ALA A 96 8.01 12.22 -5.01
CA ALA A 96 9.43 12.51 -5.05
C ALA A 96 9.75 14.04 -5.10
N PRO A 97 9.16 14.85 -6.00
CA PRO A 97 9.46 16.27 -6.06
C PRO A 97 9.14 17.06 -4.79
N ASP A 98 8.07 16.67 -4.09
CA ASP A 98 7.65 17.32 -2.85
C ASP A 98 8.55 16.95 -1.65
N LEU A 99 9.06 15.73 -1.64
CA LEU A 99 9.87 15.18 -0.55
C LEU A 99 11.37 15.24 -0.80
N GLU A 100 11.84 15.16 -2.05
CA GLU A 100 13.27 15.15 -2.39
C GLU A 100 14.07 16.32 -1.80
N PRO A 101 13.58 17.58 -1.76
CA PRO A 101 14.31 18.66 -1.13
C PRO A 101 14.60 18.45 0.36
N ARG A 102 13.85 17.56 1.01
CA ARG A 102 13.93 17.20 2.43
C ARG A 102 14.33 15.73 2.64
N ALA A 103 14.56 15.02 1.54
CA ALA A 103 14.91 13.60 1.57
C ALA A 103 16.34 13.41 2.07
N ARG A 104 16.50 12.45 2.97
CA ARG A 104 17.83 11.93 3.34
C ARG A 104 18.26 10.83 2.39
N GLU A 105 17.31 10.10 1.84
CA GLU A 105 17.53 8.87 1.11
C GLU A 105 16.33 8.53 0.24
N SER A 106 16.57 8.13 -1.03
CA SER A 106 15.53 7.62 -1.92
C SER A 106 16.08 6.49 -2.79
N HIS A 107 15.30 5.43 -2.98
CA HIS A 107 15.67 4.26 -3.77
C HIS A 107 14.51 3.73 -4.59
N GLU A 108 14.78 3.34 -5.84
CA GLU A 108 13.87 2.51 -6.63
C GLU A 108 14.51 1.17 -6.91
N THR A 109 13.76 0.09 -6.72
CA THR A 109 14.22 -1.29 -6.90
C THR A 109 13.20 -2.09 -7.72
N ALA A 110 13.69 -2.81 -8.73
CA ALA A 110 12.88 -3.82 -9.42
C ALA A 110 12.70 -5.05 -8.52
N LEU A 111 11.48 -5.58 -8.47
CA LEU A 111 11.17 -6.75 -7.67
C LEU A 111 11.34 -8.05 -8.45
N SER A 112 11.87 -9.07 -7.80
CA SER A 112 11.93 -10.41 -8.37
C SER A 112 10.51 -10.95 -8.64
N GLY A 113 10.25 -11.39 -9.89
CA GLY A 113 8.92 -11.84 -10.31
C GLY A 113 7.98 -10.72 -10.79
N GLY A 114 8.52 -9.52 -11.04
CA GLY A 114 7.83 -8.36 -11.62
C GLY A 114 7.37 -7.35 -10.59
N GLY A 115 7.21 -6.10 -11.05
CA GLY A 115 6.87 -4.96 -10.23
C GLY A 115 8.08 -4.12 -9.81
N LYS A 116 7.81 -3.06 -9.07
CA LYS A 116 8.80 -2.12 -8.56
C LYS A 116 8.45 -1.66 -7.15
N MET A 117 9.45 -1.22 -6.42
CA MET A 117 9.32 -0.59 -5.13
C MET A 117 10.14 0.70 -5.10
N PHE A 118 9.50 1.77 -4.67
CA PHE A 118 10.13 3.06 -4.40
C PHE A 118 10.05 3.34 -2.90
N THR A 119 11.15 3.77 -2.31
CA THR A 119 11.22 4.21 -0.92
C THR A 119 11.90 5.58 -0.82
N ILE A 120 11.42 6.41 0.09
CA ILE A 120 12.02 7.70 0.39
C ILE A 120 11.89 8.01 1.88
N VAL A 121 12.93 8.60 2.45
CA VAL A 121 12.93 9.07 3.84
C VAL A 121 13.03 10.59 3.82
N ALA A 122 12.00 11.27 4.31
CA ALA A 122 11.93 12.72 4.37
C ALA A 122 11.34 13.18 5.70
N ASP A 123 11.94 14.19 6.32
CA ASP A 123 11.52 14.76 7.62
C ASP A 123 11.34 13.71 8.74
N GLY A 124 12.10 12.63 8.70
CA GLY A 124 12.01 11.54 9.67
C GLY A 124 10.85 10.58 9.43
N VAL A 125 10.14 10.70 8.32
CA VAL A 125 9.09 9.77 7.90
C VAL A 125 9.59 8.90 6.75
N TYR A 126 9.33 7.62 6.85
CA TYR A 126 9.63 6.63 5.85
C TYR A 126 8.41 6.41 4.97
N TYR A 127 8.58 6.50 3.65
CA TYR A 127 7.53 6.27 2.65
C TYR A 127 7.90 5.10 1.76
N LEU A 128 6.91 4.33 1.35
CA LEU A 128 7.05 3.21 0.44
C LEU A 128 5.89 3.21 -0.56
N VAL A 129 6.20 3.03 -1.83
CA VAL A 129 5.23 2.72 -2.89
C VAL A 129 5.72 1.47 -3.59
N LEU A 130 4.88 0.45 -3.70
CA LEU A 130 5.20 -0.82 -4.32
C LEU A 130 4.05 -1.24 -5.22
N PHE A 131 4.34 -1.82 -6.38
CA PHE A 131 3.32 -2.53 -7.13
C PHE A 131 3.78 -3.94 -7.54
N ARG A 132 2.81 -4.83 -7.64
CA ARG A 132 2.97 -6.18 -8.18
C ARG A 132 1.66 -6.64 -8.81
N GLY A 133 1.72 -7.04 -10.10
CA GLY A 133 0.52 -7.42 -10.84
C GLY A 133 -0.51 -6.28 -10.87
N ASP A 134 -1.73 -6.57 -10.48
CA ASP A 134 -2.86 -5.63 -10.44
C ASP A 134 -2.98 -4.84 -9.11
N THR A 135 -1.99 -4.96 -8.22
CA THR A 135 -2.06 -4.42 -6.86
C THR A 135 -0.94 -3.43 -6.58
N LEU A 136 -1.28 -2.32 -5.92
CA LEU A 136 -0.36 -1.29 -5.45
C LEU A 136 -0.47 -1.15 -3.93
N ILE A 137 0.67 -1.04 -3.27
CA ILE A 137 0.80 -0.72 -1.85
C ILE A 137 1.40 0.69 -1.71
N TYR A 138 0.79 1.49 -0.87
CA TYR A 138 1.36 2.72 -0.34
C TYR A 138 1.49 2.59 1.16
N ALA A 139 2.64 2.99 1.71
CA ALA A 139 2.84 2.96 3.15
C ALA A 139 3.69 4.15 3.62
N CYS A 140 3.45 4.58 4.85
CA CYS A 140 4.33 5.50 5.55
C CYS A 140 4.43 5.15 7.03
N SER A 141 5.59 5.43 7.63
CA SER A 141 5.86 5.18 9.05
C SER A 141 6.81 6.25 9.61
N PRO A 142 6.55 6.77 10.82
CA PRO A 142 7.47 7.70 11.48
C PRO A 142 8.71 7.01 12.06
N ASP A 143 8.66 5.68 12.27
CA ASP A 143 9.73 4.96 12.98
C ASP A 143 10.67 4.22 12.02
N SER A 144 10.12 3.31 11.21
CA SER A 144 10.87 2.52 10.23
C SER A 144 9.94 1.76 9.28
N LEU A 145 10.48 1.18 8.21
CA LEU A 145 9.76 0.27 7.32
C LEU A 145 9.87 -1.21 7.75
N THR A 146 10.46 -1.52 8.89
CA THR A 146 10.72 -2.92 9.30
C THR A 146 9.43 -3.72 9.42
N GLU A 147 8.46 -3.26 10.20
CA GLU A 147 7.16 -3.96 10.35
C GLU A 147 6.39 -4.00 9.02
N ILE A 148 6.43 -2.92 8.23
CA ILE A 148 5.81 -2.86 6.91
C ILE A 148 6.44 -3.90 5.97
N ASN A 149 7.77 -4.02 5.96
CA ASN A 149 8.47 -5.02 5.15
C ASN A 149 8.14 -6.46 5.59
N GLU A 150 7.95 -6.71 6.88
CA GLU A 150 7.47 -8.01 7.38
C GLU A 150 6.07 -8.32 6.85
N ILE A 151 5.14 -7.37 6.93
CA ILE A 151 3.79 -7.50 6.39
C ILE A 151 3.83 -7.79 4.88
N LEU A 152 4.64 -7.07 4.12
CA LEU A 152 4.80 -7.26 2.69
C LEU A 152 5.42 -8.63 2.34
N ALA A 153 6.30 -9.16 3.19
CA ALA A 153 6.88 -10.49 3.02
C ALA A 153 5.85 -11.59 3.36
N GLU A 154 5.10 -11.45 4.45
CA GLU A 154 4.05 -12.39 4.86
C GLU A 154 2.92 -12.47 3.84
N THR A 155 2.57 -11.34 3.22
CA THR A 155 1.53 -11.26 2.18
C THR A 155 2.03 -11.57 0.77
N GLY A 156 3.33 -11.88 0.59
CA GLY A 156 3.91 -12.29 -0.69
C GLY A 156 4.27 -11.15 -1.65
N TYR A 157 4.20 -9.89 -1.21
CA TYR A 157 4.66 -8.76 -2.03
C TYR A 157 6.19 -8.69 -2.12
N LEU A 158 6.87 -9.00 -1.03
CA LEU A 158 8.32 -9.17 -1.00
C LEU A 158 8.64 -10.66 -0.89
N ARG A 159 9.58 -11.15 -1.72
CA ARG A 159 10.13 -12.49 -1.57
C ARG A 159 11.32 -12.41 -0.62
N ARG A 160 11.37 -13.30 0.35
CA ARG A 160 12.55 -13.55 1.16
C ARG A 160 13.63 -14.25 0.34
#